data_e93554ca50847d5963fac9ab2398be25
#
_entry.id   e93554ca50847d5963fac9ab2398be25
#
_cell.length_a   1.000
_cell.length_b   1.000
_cell.length_c   1.000
_cell.angle_alpha   90.00
_cell.angle_beta   90.00
_cell.angle_gamma   90.00
#
_symmetry.space_group_name_H-M   'P 1'
#
loop_
_entity.id
_entity.type
_entity.pdbx_description
1 polymer ?
#
loop_
_entity_poly.entity_id
_entity_poly.type
_entity_poly.pdbx_seq_one_letter_code
_entity_poly.pdbx_strand_id
1 'polypeptide(L)'
;MFKKGFTVTAYLFLAPFLIAVAIFFFYAFGRALYYSFTNFDLFHPPQLIGLKPYRDVLADPFFQRALANSLVFALVTTTLQTIFALLMSVALNNRLRGMAFFRSAWYMPSITSSVVITLIFLWLFQRRGVANYLITQWQAYQPLILTFLGVFAAAQMVQVLWERARRLPAGWLDPALAAISALVALLLTWALNFTGVIGVREVPPFDYQYFADKWITLGGVKVLSIPLLVVIIQNTFTTVPTLMLFFLAGLQNIPRALYEAADIDGATPLQKLLRVTVPMLRPVTFYVVTVGLIGTMQMFDQVAVIGSAAPRETLITLAYYVYTNTFQAGAAPVNMACAAAIILALIILAMVFLQRRFFVAPEANS
;
A
#
# COMPACT_ATOMS: atom_id res chain seq x y z
N MET A 1 -25.99 27.90 28.10
CA MET A 1 -25.17 28.55 29.15
C MET A 1 -24.45 27.45 29.91
N PHE A 2 -23.26 27.01 29.50
CA PHE A 2 -22.47 25.97 30.17
C PHE A 2 -21.99 26.55 31.54
N LYS A 3 -22.37 25.88 32.65
CA LYS A 3 -21.97 26.28 34.01
C LYS A 3 -20.42 26.25 34.09
N LYS A 4 -19.79 27.36 34.51
CA LYS A 4 -18.32 27.51 34.67
C LYS A 4 -17.64 26.34 35.42
N GLY A 5 -18.35 25.65 36.32
CA GLY A 5 -17.83 24.47 37.05
C GLY A 5 -17.64 23.23 36.16
N PHE A 6 -18.42 23.07 35.10
CA PHE A 6 -18.30 21.90 34.19
C PHE A 6 -17.03 21.96 33.33
N THR A 7 -16.60 23.18 32.95
CA THR A 7 -15.37 23.42 32.18
C THR A 7 -14.10 23.10 32.97
N VAL A 8 -14.06 23.51 34.26
CA VAL A 8 -12.89 23.26 35.13
C VAL A 8 -12.73 21.75 35.39
N THR A 9 -13.81 21.05 35.68
CA THR A 9 -13.80 19.60 35.88
C THR A 9 -13.34 18.87 34.59
N ALA A 10 -13.79 19.28 33.41
CA ALA A 10 -13.37 18.71 32.13
C ALA A 10 -11.86 18.91 31.89
N TYR A 11 -11.32 20.11 32.16
CA TYR A 11 -9.88 20.37 32.04
C TYR A 11 -9.04 19.57 33.05
N LEU A 12 -9.53 19.36 34.28
CA LEU A 12 -8.86 18.52 35.27
C LEU A 12 -8.76 17.06 34.83
N PHE A 13 -9.82 16.51 34.23
CA PHE A 13 -9.77 15.15 33.64
C PHE A 13 -8.88 15.04 32.41
N LEU A 14 -8.77 16.10 31.61
CA LEU A 14 -7.88 16.15 30.46
C LEU A 14 -6.43 16.49 30.81
N ALA A 15 -6.19 17.06 32.01
CA ALA A 15 -4.88 17.56 32.40
C ALA A 15 -3.74 16.52 32.28
N PRO A 16 -3.88 15.27 32.75
CA PRO A 16 -2.81 14.28 32.62
C PRO A 16 -2.42 14.04 31.15
N PHE A 17 -3.40 13.94 30.24
CA PHE A 17 -3.18 13.79 28.81
C PHE A 17 -2.52 15.05 28.21
N LEU A 18 -3.04 16.24 28.53
CA LEU A 18 -2.50 17.50 28.03
C LEU A 18 -1.06 17.74 28.49
N ILE A 19 -0.74 17.40 29.73
CA ILE A 19 0.63 17.49 30.27
C ILE A 19 1.55 16.52 29.53
N ALA A 20 1.13 15.27 29.33
CA ALA A 20 1.91 14.30 28.55
C ALA A 20 2.17 14.80 27.14
N VAL A 21 1.16 15.30 26.44
CA VAL A 21 1.31 15.88 25.09
C VAL A 21 2.21 17.11 25.10
N ALA A 22 2.08 17.98 26.10
CA ALA A 22 2.91 19.17 26.22
C ALA A 22 4.41 18.81 26.37
N ILE A 23 4.72 17.83 27.22
CA ILE A 23 6.12 17.43 27.51
C ILE A 23 6.69 16.57 26.37
N PHE A 24 6.00 15.50 25.97
CA PHE A 24 6.56 14.51 25.04
C PHE A 24 6.41 14.90 23.56
N PHE A 25 5.47 15.77 23.24
CA PHE A 25 5.27 16.20 21.86
C PHE A 25 5.72 17.65 21.63
N PHE A 26 5.11 18.62 22.30
CA PHE A 26 5.42 20.04 22.01
C PHE A 26 6.82 20.45 22.47
N TYR A 27 7.26 20.02 23.64
CA TYR A 27 8.61 20.33 24.10
C TYR A 27 9.67 19.63 23.24
N ALA A 28 9.49 18.32 22.93
CA ALA A 28 10.41 17.57 22.09
C ALA A 28 10.49 18.16 20.66
N PHE A 29 9.33 18.51 20.09
CA PHE A 29 9.26 19.16 18.78
C PHE A 29 9.94 20.55 18.81
N GLY A 30 9.68 21.35 19.80
CA GLY A 30 10.33 22.66 20.00
C GLY A 30 11.84 22.55 20.14
N ARG A 31 12.34 21.53 20.85
CA ARG A 31 13.78 21.24 20.96
C ARG A 31 14.38 20.80 19.63
N ALA A 32 13.70 19.92 18.89
CA ALA A 32 14.14 19.51 17.56
C ALA A 32 14.19 20.71 16.60
N LEU A 33 13.17 21.58 16.63
CA LEU A 33 13.13 22.81 15.85
C LEU A 33 14.30 23.76 16.24
N TYR A 34 14.57 23.93 17.52
CA TYR A 34 15.71 24.74 17.98
C TYR A 34 17.04 24.16 17.49
N TYR A 35 17.26 22.86 17.66
CA TYR A 35 18.50 22.20 17.24
C TYR A 35 18.71 22.22 15.74
N SER A 36 17.67 22.27 14.93
CA SER A 36 17.76 22.38 13.48
C SER A 36 18.41 23.70 12.99
N PHE A 37 18.52 24.72 13.86
CA PHE A 37 19.20 25.98 13.57
C PHE A 37 20.58 26.11 14.24
N THR A 38 21.06 25.04 14.88
CA THR A 38 22.30 25.04 15.65
C THR A 38 23.33 24.07 15.07
N ASN A 39 24.54 24.09 15.64
CA ASN A 39 25.59 23.10 15.36
C ASN A 39 25.57 21.91 16.32
N PHE A 40 24.40 21.55 16.88
CA PHE A 40 24.27 20.54 17.92
C PHE A 40 24.69 19.15 17.44
N ASP A 41 25.61 18.52 18.18
CA ASP A 41 26.24 17.23 17.90
C ASP A 41 26.18 16.23 19.09
N LEU A 42 25.35 16.48 20.12
CA LEU A 42 25.26 15.77 21.39
C LEU A 42 26.42 15.99 22.39
N PHE A 43 27.58 16.44 21.94
CA PHE A 43 28.79 16.54 22.76
C PHE A 43 29.09 17.97 23.16
N HIS A 44 28.72 18.94 22.33
CA HIS A 44 29.01 20.36 22.54
C HIS A 44 27.72 21.17 22.78
N PRO A 45 27.80 22.27 23.54
CA PRO A 45 26.65 23.15 23.72
C PRO A 45 26.20 23.73 22.37
N PRO A 46 24.88 23.78 22.11
CA PRO A 46 24.35 24.23 20.83
C PRO A 46 24.63 25.74 20.61
N GLN A 47 25.22 26.07 19.49
CA GLN A 47 25.43 27.46 19.02
C GLN A 47 24.55 27.68 17.78
N LEU A 48 23.91 28.84 17.69
CA LEU A 48 23.09 29.21 16.55
C LEU A 48 23.95 29.43 15.31
N ILE A 49 23.71 28.67 14.25
CA ILE A 49 24.35 28.78 12.93
C ILE A 49 23.35 29.09 11.80
N GLY A 50 22.09 29.38 12.15
CA GLY A 50 21.04 29.77 11.24
C GLY A 50 20.60 28.64 10.31
N LEU A 51 20.39 28.93 9.02
CA LEU A 51 19.87 27.99 8.02
C LEU A 51 20.93 27.06 7.41
N LYS A 52 22.17 27.05 7.93
CA LYS A 52 23.24 26.21 7.39
C LYS A 52 22.88 24.73 7.37
N PRO A 53 22.32 24.10 8.46
CA PRO A 53 21.94 22.70 8.44
C PRO A 53 20.91 22.35 7.36
N TYR A 54 19.97 23.23 7.08
CA TYR A 54 18.98 23.04 6.02
C TYR A 54 19.62 23.04 4.63
N ARG A 55 20.58 23.95 4.39
CA ARG A 55 21.34 23.98 3.12
C ARG A 55 22.18 22.72 2.95
N ASP A 56 22.87 22.30 4.00
CA ASP A 56 23.73 21.12 3.99
C ASP A 56 22.89 19.84 3.75
N VAL A 57 21.72 19.70 4.38
CA VAL A 57 20.77 18.60 4.15
C VAL A 57 20.26 18.59 2.71
N LEU A 58 19.83 19.74 2.18
CA LEU A 58 19.30 19.82 0.80
C LEU A 58 20.37 19.55 -0.25
N ALA A 59 21.64 19.83 0.05
CA ALA A 59 22.78 19.53 -0.81
C ALA A 59 23.27 18.08 -0.72
N ASP A 60 22.88 17.33 0.32
CA ASP A 60 23.28 15.94 0.52
C ASP A 60 22.62 15.01 -0.52
N PRO A 61 23.40 14.29 -1.35
CA PRO A 61 22.88 13.35 -2.34
C PRO A 61 22.00 12.24 -1.72
N PHE A 62 22.34 11.77 -0.52
CA PHE A 62 21.54 10.75 0.19
C PHE A 62 20.18 11.29 0.63
N PHE A 63 20.12 12.56 1.06
CA PHE A 63 18.84 13.20 1.37
C PHE A 63 17.97 13.37 0.13
N GLN A 64 18.54 13.84 -0.98
CA GLN A 64 17.82 13.99 -2.25
C GLN A 64 17.27 12.65 -2.73
N ARG A 65 18.05 11.58 -2.56
CA ARG A 65 17.60 10.23 -2.89
C ARG A 65 16.54 9.73 -1.94
N ALA A 66 16.68 9.95 -0.63
CA ALA A 66 15.69 9.63 0.37
C ALA A 66 14.37 10.34 0.11
N LEU A 67 14.41 11.60 -0.29
CA LEU A 67 13.24 12.39 -0.67
C LEU A 67 12.53 11.77 -1.88
N ALA A 68 13.27 11.47 -2.96
CA ALA A 68 12.70 10.86 -4.16
C ALA A 68 12.06 9.50 -3.85
N ASN A 69 12.76 8.62 -3.13
CA ASN A 69 12.26 7.31 -2.73
C ASN A 69 11.00 7.43 -1.85
N SER A 70 11.00 8.34 -0.85
CA SER A 70 9.84 8.54 0.04
C SER A 70 8.63 9.06 -0.71
N LEU A 71 8.80 10.00 -1.65
CA LEU A 71 7.70 10.53 -2.46
C LEU A 71 7.11 9.45 -3.38
N VAL A 72 7.96 8.71 -4.11
CA VAL A 72 7.52 7.61 -4.96
C VAL A 72 6.82 6.54 -4.14
N PHE A 73 7.42 6.14 -3.01
CA PHE A 73 6.82 5.17 -2.10
C PHE A 73 5.46 5.63 -1.59
N ALA A 74 5.35 6.86 -1.10
CA ALA A 74 4.11 7.39 -0.56
C ALA A 74 2.99 7.44 -1.62
N LEU A 75 3.28 7.96 -2.80
CA LEU A 75 2.28 8.08 -3.86
C LEU A 75 1.82 6.72 -4.38
N VAL A 76 2.75 5.83 -4.70
CA VAL A 76 2.42 4.51 -5.26
C VAL A 76 1.73 3.64 -4.22
N THR A 77 2.30 3.54 -3.00
CA THR A 77 1.76 2.68 -1.94
C THR A 77 0.38 3.15 -1.49
N THR A 78 0.20 4.45 -1.21
CA THR A 78 -1.10 4.98 -0.76
C THR A 78 -2.18 4.79 -1.82
N THR A 79 -1.85 4.97 -3.10
CA THR A 79 -2.78 4.73 -4.20
C THR A 79 -3.19 3.25 -4.25
N LEU A 80 -2.23 2.34 -4.23
CA LEU A 80 -2.50 0.90 -4.24
C LEU A 80 -3.31 0.47 -3.01
N GLN A 81 -2.91 0.90 -1.83
CA GLN A 81 -3.62 0.61 -0.58
C GLN A 81 -5.07 1.09 -0.62
N THR A 82 -5.32 2.31 -1.10
CA THR A 82 -6.67 2.86 -1.18
C THR A 82 -7.54 2.06 -2.15
N ILE A 83 -7.03 1.73 -3.33
CA ILE A 83 -7.75 0.94 -4.33
C ILE A 83 -8.05 -0.47 -3.80
N PHE A 84 -7.04 -1.18 -3.29
CA PHE A 84 -7.22 -2.53 -2.77
C PHE A 84 -8.12 -2.57 -1.53
N ALA A 85 -7.99 -1.61 -0.61
CA ALA A 85 -8.85 -1.52 0.56
C ALA A 85 -10.32 -1.28 0.18
N LEU A 86 -10.60 -0.41 -0.79
CA LEU A 86 -11.94 -0.19 -1.32
C LEU A 86 -12.48 -1.45 -1.98
N LEU A 87 -11.73 -2.07 -2.89
CA LEU A 87 -12.18 -3.29 -3.59
C LEU A 87 -12.46 -4.43 -2.60
N MET A 88 -11.58 -4.64 -1.63
CA MET A 88 -11.75 -5.64 -0.59
C MET A 88 -12.96 -5.35 0.32
N SER A 89 -13.18 -4.09 0.67
CA SER A 89 -14.34 -3.71 1.47
C SER A 89 -15.66 -3.99 0.75
N VAL A 90 -15.72 -3.70 -0.55
CA VAL A 90 -16.90 -4.01 -1.38
C VAL A 90 -17.11 -5.53 -1.49
N ALA A 91 -16.03 -6.30 -1.73
CA ALA A 91 -16.11 -7.76 -1.79
C ALA A 91 -16.59 -8.37 -0.46
N LEU A 92 -16.06 -7.88 0.67
CA LEU A 92 -16.38 -8.39 2.02
C LEU A 92 -17.65 -7.79 2.64
N ASN A 93 -18.30 -6.82 1.98
CA ASN A 93 -19.58 -6.27 2.42
C ASN A 93 -20.78 -7.21 2.15
N ASN A 94 -20.58 -8.23 1.33
CA ASN A 94 -21.61 -9.23 1.03
C ASN A 94 -21.90 -10.12 2.24
N ARG A 95 -23.18 -10.55 2.37
CA ARG A 95 -23.67 -11.44 3.45
C ARG A 95 -23.50 -12.91 3.07
N LEU A 96 -22.27 -13.36 2.86
CA LEU A 96 -21.99 -14.77 2.57
C LEU A 96 -21.71 -15.57 3.86
N ARG A 97 -22.04 -16.87 3.85
CA ARG A 97 -21.67 -17.77 4.95
C ARG A 97 -20.15 -17.86 5.07
N GLY A 98 -19.63 -17.80 6.30
CA GLY A 98 -18.17 -17.85 6.54
C GLY A 98 -17.43 -16.50 6.40
N MET A 99 -18.11 -15.40 6.08
CA MET A 99 -17.48 -14.09 5.86
C MET A 99 -16.70 -13.58 7.09
N ALA A 100 -17.15 -13.93 8.30
CA ALA A 100 -16.42 -13.59 9.53
C ALA A 100 -15.02 -14.21 9.56
N PHE A 101 -14.89 -15.49 9.17
CA PHE A 101 -13.60 -16.16 9.06
C PHE A 101 -12.69 -15.49 8.02
N PHE A 102 -13.21 -15.18 6.84
CA PHE A 102 -12.43 -14.49 5.80
C PHE A 102 -11.96 -13.10 6.24
N ARG A 103 -12.81 -12.34 6.94
CA ARG A 103 -12.43 -11.04 7.51
C ARG A 103 -11.30 -11.18 8.54
N SER A 104 -11.41 -12.16 9.44
CA SER A 104 -10.38 -12.40 10.46
C SER A 104 -9.07 -12.87 9.84
N ALA A 105 -9.11 -13.81 8.89
CA ALA A 105 -7.94 -14.32 8.21
C ALA A 105 -7.21 -13.21 7.41
N TRP A 106 -7.99 -12.36 6.73
CA TRP A 106 -7.45 -11.23 5.97
C TRP A 106 -6.84 -10.15 6.87
N TYR A 107 -7.36 -9.99 8.09
CA TYR A 107 -6.84 -9.02 9.06
C TYR A 107 -5.55 -9.49 9.77
N MET A 108 -5.24 -10.77 9.73
CA MET A 108 -4.08 -11.36 10.43
C MET A 108 -2.73 -10.70 10.10
N PRO A 109 -2.40 -10.34 8.83
CA PRO A 109 -1.15 -9.67 8.51
C PRO A 109 -0.97 -8.31 9.20
N SER A 110 -2.06 -7.57 9.40
CA SER A 110 -1.99 -6.23 10.01
C SER A 110 -1.71 -6.23 11.52
N ILE A 111 -1.94 -7.35 12.19
CA ILE A 111 -1.66 -7.54 13.63
C ILE A 111 -0.22 -8.01 13.85
N THR A 112 0.40 -8.60 12.82
CA THR A 112 1.75 -9.16 12.92
C THR A 112 2.78 -8.03 12.97
N SER A 113 3.86 -8.23 13.76
CA SER A 113 4.95 -7.26 13.84
C SER A 113 5.54 -6.94 12.47
N SER A 114 5.73 -5.65 12.19
CA SER A 114 6.35 -5.15 10.95
C SER A 114 7.71 -5.80 10.68
N VAL A 115 8.52 -6.00 11.73
CA VAL A 115 9.83 -6.65 11.64
C VAL A 115 9.71 -8.09 11.15
N VAL A 116 8.81 -8.87 11.74
CA VAL A 116 8.60 -10.29 11.38
C VAL A 116 8.15 -10.41 9.93
N ILE A 117 7.20 -9.60 9.51
CA ILE A 117 6.73 -9.61 8.12
C ILE A 117 7.84 -9.19 7.16
N THR A 118 8.65 -8.20 7.52
CA THR A 118 9.77 -7.79 6.68
C THR A 118 10.80 -8.91 6.51
N LEU A 119 11.11 -9.67 7.56
CA LEU A 119 11.98 -10.83 7.46
C LEU A 119 11.37 -11.94 6.59
N ILE A 120 10.06 -12.18 6.70
CA ILE A 120 9.37 -13.14 5.83
C ILE A 120 9.46 -12.69 4.35
N PHE A 121 9.21 -11.42 4.06
CA PHE A 121 9.32 -10.90 2.68
C PHE A 121 10.77 -10.93 2.18
N LEU A 122 11.75 -10.61 3.03
CA LEU A 122 13.16 -10.76 2.69
C LEU A 122 13.48 -12.20 2.28
N TRP A 123 12.98 -13.19 3.03
CA TRP A 123 13.15 -14.61 2.71
C TRP A 123 12.40 -15.02 1.44
N LEU A 124 11.14 -14.57 1.25
CA LEU A 124 10.34 -14.86 0.07
C LEU A 124 11.00 -14.37 -1.23
N PHE A 125 11.63 -13.20 -1.18
CA PHE A 125 12.26 -12.53 -2.33
C PHE A 125 13.78 -12.72 -2.40
N GLN A 126 14.33 -13.68 -1.65
CA GLN A 126 15.73 -14.08 -1.82
C GLN A 126 15.96 -14.75 -3.18
N ARG A 127 17.24 -14.81 -3.60
CA ARG A 127 17.67 -15.46 -4.85
C ARG A 127 17.13 -16.89 -5.00
N ARG A 128 17.13 -17.69 -3.92
CA ARG A 128 16.54 -19.04 -3.85
C ARG A 128 15.22 -19.06 -3.08
N GLY A 129 14.51 -17.94 -3.05
CA GLY A 129 13.25 -17.78 -2.33
C GLY A 129 12.04 -18.27 -3.11
N VAL A 130 10.90 -18.25 -2.41
CA VAL A 130 9.62 -18.73 -2.95
C VAL A 130 9.20 -17.98 -4.21
N ALA A 131 9.47 -16.67 -4.30
CA ALA A 131 9.11 -15.86 -5.48
C ALA A 131 9.78 -16.41 -6.76
N ASN A 132 11.08 -16.66 -6.72
CA ASN A 132 11.81 -17.22 -7.86
C ASN A 132 11.38 -18.65 -8.16
N TYR A 133 11.11 -19.46 -7.11
CA TYR A 133 10.59 -20.82 -7.28
C TYR A 133 9.23 -20.80 -8.02
N LEU A 134 8.29 -19.95 -7.60
CA LEU A 134 6.99 -19.84 -8.25
C LEU A 134 7.10 -19.39 -9.73
N ILE A 135 8.02 -18.48 -10.02
CA ILE A 135 8.28 -18.05 -11.41
C ILE A 135 8.86 -19.21 -12.22
N THR A 136 9.79 -19.99 -11.67
CA THR A 136 10.32 -21.19 -12.32
C THR A 136 9.22 -22.19 -12.63
N GLN A 137 8.35 -22.47 -11.64
CA GLN A 137 7.21 -23.38 -11.83
C GLN A 137 6.24 -22.84 -12.89
N TRP A 138 5.92 -21.55 -12.84
CA TRP A 138 5.09 -20.93 -13.87
C TRP A 138 5.67 -21.11 -15.28
N GLN A 139 6.97 -20.87 -15.45
CA GLN A 139 7.64 -21.05 -16.76
C GLN A 139 7.65 -22.51 -17.20
N ALA A 140 7.87 -23.46 -16.27
CA ALA A 140 7.85 -24.88 -16.54
C ALA A 140 6.47 -25.39 -16.97
N TYR A 141 5.41 -24.96 -16.27
CA TYR A 141 4.03 -25.40 -16.52
C TYR A 141 3.27 -24.49 -17.51
N GLN A 142 3.88 -23.39 -17.95
CA GLN A 142 3.24 -22.43 -18.86
C GLN A 142 2.60 -23.10 -20.11
N PRO A 143 3.21 -24.07 -20.80
CA PRO A 143 2.58 -24.69 -21.97
C PRO A 143 1.29 -25.42 -21.60
N LEU A 144 1.27 -26.15 -20.50
CA LEU A 144 0.08 -26.86 -20.01
C LEU A 144 -1.03 -25.88 -19.59
N ILE A 145 -0.68 -24.84 -18.85
CA ILE A 145 -1.64 -23.83 -18.38
C ILE A 145 -2.27 -23.07 -19.57
N LEU A 146 -1.44 -22.62 -20.53
CA LEU A 146 -1.92 -21.91 -21.70
C LEU A 146 -2.79 -22.80 -22.60
N THR A 147 -2.43 -24.09 -22.74
CA THR A 147 -3.24 -25.05 -23.49
C THR A 147 -4.59 -25.27 -22.80
N PHE A 148 -4.58 -25.48 -21.47
CA PHE A 148 -5.82 -25.62 -20.71
C PHE A 148 -6.73 -24.40 -20.88
N LEU A 149 -6.17 -23.18 -20.70
CA LEU A 149 -6.95 -21.94 -20.85
C LEU A 149 -7.46 -21.75 -22.29
N GLY A 150 -6.64 -22.07 -23.30
CA GLY A 150 -7.03 -21.98 -24.70
C GLY A 150 -8.16 -22.95 -25.06
N VAL A 151 -8.03 -24.22 -24.65
CA VAL A 151 -9.08 -25.24 -24.85
C VAL A 151 -10.35 -24.90 -24.09
N PHE A 152 -10.22 -24.44 -22.84
CA PHE A 152 -11.35 -23.98 -22.04
C PHE A 152 -12.10 -22.84 -22.71
N ALA A 153 -11.38 -21.81 -23.15
CA ALA A 153 -11.98 -20.65 -23.84
C ALA A 153 -12.67 -21.08 -25.17
N ALA A 154 -12.02 -21.95 -25.94
CA ALA A 154 -12.58 -22.47 -27.18
C ALA A 154 -13.83 -23.31 -26.92
N ALA A 155 -13.79 -24.25 -25.96
CA ALA A 155 -14.93 -25.08 -25.61
C ALA A 155 -16.11 -24.24 -25.10
N GLN A 156 -15.82 -23.25 -24.21
CA GLN A 156 -16.84 -22.32 -23.71
C GLN A 156 -17.46 -21.51 -24.84
N MET A 157 -16.65 -20.99 -25.76
CA MET A 157 -17.12 -20.23 -26.90
C MET A 157 -18.04 -21.11 -27.78
N VAL A 158 -17.61 -22.31 -28.12
CA VAL A 158 -18.40 -23.24 -28.97
C VAL A 158 -19.72 -23.58 -28.29
N GLN A 159 -19.73 -23.92 -26.98
CA GLN A 159 -20.95 -24.25 -26.27
C GLN A 159 -21.92 -23.08 -26.19
N VAL A 160 -21.46 -21.89 -25.82
CA VAL A 160 -22.32 -20.69 -25.73
C VAL A 160 -22.89 -20.31 -27.11
N LEU A 161 -22.09 -20.37 -28.16
CA LEU A 161 -22.56 -20.09 -29.53
C LEU A 161 -23.58 -21.13 -29.99
N TRP A 162 -23.34 -22.42 -29.70
CA TRP A 162 -24.24 -23.51 -30.04
C TRP A 162 -25.60 -23.37 -29.33
N GLU A 163 -25.62 -23.10 -28.03
CA GLU A 163 -26.85 -22.90 -27.26
C GLU A 163 -27.61 -21.66 -27.71
N ARG A 164 -26.92 -20.55 -27.98
CA ARG A 164 -27.53 -19.35 -28.55
C ARG A 164 -28.15 -19.59 -29.93
N ALA A 165 -27.50 -20.39 -30.79
CA ALA A 165 -28.06 -20.78 -32.07
C ALA A 165 -29.35 -21.59 -31.91
N ARG A 166 -29.47 -22.35 -30.83
CA ARG A 166 -30.69 -23.08 -30.43
C ARG A 166 -31.73 -22.24 -29.66
N ARG A 167 -31.49 -20.92 -29.52
CA ARG A 167 -32.34 -19.96 -28.78
C ARG A 167 -32.48 -20.29 -27.28
N LEU A 168 -31.51 -21.02 -26.71
CA LEU A 168 -31.46 -21.27 -25.28
C LEU A 168 -30.81 -20.07 -24.56
N PRO A 169 -31.21 -19.77 -23.29
CA PRO A 169 -30.66 -18.68 -22.50
C PRO A 169 -29.25 -19.04 -22.00
N ALA A 170 -28.23 -18.99 -22.85
CA ALA A 170 -26.85 -19.29 -22.50
C ALA A 170 -26.05 -18.03 -22.16
N GLY A 171 -25.51 -17.98 -20.95
CA GLY A 171 -24.58 -16.94 -20.47
C GLY A 171 -23.14 -17.40 -20.58
N TRP A 172 -22.21 -16.45 -20.79
CA TRP A 172 -20.77 -16.73 -20.79
C TRP A 172 -20.24 -17.27 -19.45
N LEU A 173 -20.94 -17.01 -18.35
CA LEU A 173 -20.60 -17.43 -17.00
C LEU A 173 -21.61 -18.45 -16.43
N ASP A 174 -22.28 -19.22 -17.31
CA ASP A 174 -23.15 -20.31 -16.87
C ASP A 174 -22.30 -21.38 -16.18
N PRO A 175 -22.56 -21.72 -14.89
CA PRO A 175 -21.72 -22.66 -14.16
C PRO A 175 -21.69 -24.06 -14.74
N ALA A 176 -22.80 -24.50 -15.36
CA ALA A 176 -22.88 -25.82 -15.98
C ALA A 176 -22.02 -25.90 -17.24
N LEU A 177 -22.12 -24.89 -18.12
CA LEU A 177 -21.29 -24.82 -19.32
C LEU A 177 -19.82 -24.66 -18.98
N ALA A 178 -19.49 -23.84 -17.97
CA ALA A 178 -18.13 -23.67 -17.50
C ALA A 178 -17.54 -24.98 -16.94
N ALA A 179 -18.34 -25.78 -16.21
CA ALA A 179 -17.89 -27.07 -15.70
C ALA A 179 -17.59 -28.07 -16.84
N ILE A 180 -18.45 -28.12 -17.86
CA ILE A 180 -18.24 -28.99 -19.03
C ILE A 180 -16.98 -28.54 -19.82
N SER A 181 -16.84 -27.23 -20.06
CA SER A 181 -15.66 -26.69 -20.72
C SER A 181 -14.37 -26.98 -19.94
N ALA A 182 -14.40 -26.87 -18.62
CA ALA A 182 -13.28 -27.19 -17.76
C ALA A 182 -12.89 -28.69 -17.81
N LEU A 183 -13.90 -29.57 -17.82
CA LEU A 183 -13.68 -31.02 -17.96
C LEU A 183 -13.04 -31.36 -19.31
N VAL A 184 -13.57 -30.82 -20.41
CA VAL A 184 -13.03 -31.01 -21.77
C VAL A 184 -11.59 -30.48 -21.83
N ALA A 185 -11.34 -29.28 -21.30
CA ALA A 185 -10.00 -28.70 -21.27
C ALA A 185 -9.01 -29.58 -20.48
N LEU A 186 -9.44 -30.09 -19.31
CA LEU A 186 -8.61 -30.97 -18.48
C LEU A 186 -8.27 -32.27 -19.20
N LEU A 187 -9.27 -32.95 -19.79
CA LEU A 187 -9.07 -34.20 -20.50
C LEU A 187 -8.18 -34.04 -21.74
N LEU A 188 -8.39 -33.00 -22.56
CA LEU A 188 -7.58 -32.73 -23.72
C LEU A 188 -6.15 -32.33 -23.36
N THR A 189 -5.97 -31.48 -22.36
CA THR A 189 -4.63 -31.09 -21.88
C THR A 189 -3.88 -32.30 -21.32
N TRP A 190 -4.58 -33.17 -20.55
CA TRP A 190 -4.02 -34.42 -20.04
C TRP A 190 -3.60 -35.37 -21.17
N ALA A 191 -4.45 -35.56 -22.21
CA ALA A 191 -4.15 -36.40 -23.36
C ALA A 191 -2.96 -35.87 -24.15
N LEU A 192 -2.88 -34.57 -24.40
CA LEU A 192 -1.77 -33.94 -25.12
C LEU A 192 -0.45 -34.03 -24.32
N ASN A 193 -0.53 -33.96 -22.99
CA ASN A 193 0.64 -34.20 -22.12
C ASN A 193 1.06 -35.67 -22.13
N PHE A 194 0.11 -36.60 -22.10
CA PHE A 194 0.38 -38.03 -22.16
C PHE A 194 1.02 -38.49 -23.48
N THR A 195 0.60 -37.88 -24.59
CA THR A 195 1.18 -38.16 -25.94
C THR A 195 2.53 -37.46 -26.18
N GLY A 196 2.99 -36.66 -25.22
CA GLY A 196 4.25 -35.91 -25.35
C GLY A 196 4.20 -34.71 -26.29
N VAL A 197 3.02 -34.37 -26.83
CA VAL A 197 2.84 -33.19 -27.71
C VAL A 197 3.07 -31.90 -26.96
N ILE A 198 2.60 -31.87 -25.70
CA ILE A 198 2.79 -30.76 -24.78
C ILE A 198 3.24 -31.36 -23.44
N GLY A 199 4.27 -30.75 -22.83
CA GLY A 199 4.81 -31.25 -21.57
C GLY A 199 5.29 -30.12 -20.66
N VAL A 200 5.69 -30.51 -19.46
CA VAL A 200 6.41 -29.62 -18.54
C VAL A 200 7.77 -29.33 -19.17
N ARG A 201 8.10 -28.06 -19.34
CA ARG A 201 9.41 -27.67 -19.85
C ARG A 201 10.45 -27.78 -18.75
N GLU A 202 11.61 -28.36 -19.09
CA GLU A 202 12.79 -28.18 -18.26
C GLU A 202 13.32 -26.77 -18.44
N VAL A 203 13.14 -25.94 -17.42
CA VAL A 203 13.64 -24.56 -17.39
C VAL A 203 14.69 -24.41 -16.29
N PRO A 204 15.77 -23.66 -16.55
CA PRO A 204 16.72 -23.36 -15.49
C PRO A 204 16.02 -22.59 -14.38
N PRO A 205 16.44 -22.77 -13.10
CA PRO A 205 15.87 -22.01 -11.98
C PRO A 205 15.93 -20.51 -12.25
N PHE A 206 14.81 -19.84 -12.13
CA PHE A 206 14.76 -18.39 -12.24
C PHE A 206 15.53 -17.77 -11.07
N ASP A 207 16.52 -16.94 -11.39
CA ASP A 207 17.53 -16.47 -10.45
C ASP A 207 17.59 -14.94 -10.45
N TYR A 208 16.50 -14.33 -10.00
CA TYR A 208 16.41 -12.89 -9.93
C TYR A 208 16.80 -12.35 -8.55
N GLN A 209 17.67 -11.35 -8.53
CA GLN A 209 18.11 -10.69 -7.31
C GLN A 209 17.28 -9.44 -7.08
N TYR A 210 16.24 -9.57 -6.26
CA TYR A 210 15.29 -8.47 -5.97
C TYR A 210 15.91 -7.35 -5.14
N PHE A 211 16.89 -7.66 -4.30
CA PHE A 211 17.56 -6.68 -3.43
C PHE A 211 18.91 -6.18 -4.01
N ALA A 212 19.09 -6.29 -5.32
CA ALA A 212 20.23 -5.71 -6.01
C ALA A 212 19.97 -4.25 -6.44
N ASP A 213 21.03 -3.56 -6.89
CA ASP A 213 20.92 -2.20 -7.47
C ASP A 213 20.27 -2.23 -8.85
N LYS A 214 18.96 -2.48 -8.86
CA LYS A 214 18.13 -2.52 -10.06
C LYS A 214 17.02 -1.49 -10.00
N TRP A 215 16.82 -0.77 -11.11
CA TRP A 215 15.92 0.36 -11.22
C TRP A 215 14.97 0.23 -12.40
N ILE A 216 13.73 0.63 -12.19
CA ILE A 216 12.79 0.94 -13.25
C ILE A 216 13.09 2.39 -13.66
N THR A 217 13.46 2.56 -14.94
CA THR A 217 13.82 3.86 -15.50
C THR A 217 12.72 4.36 -16.44
N LEU A 218 12.43 5.66 -16.36
CA LEU A 218 11.52 6.32 -17.29
C LEU A 218 12.30 7.45 -17.97
N GLY A 219 12.47 7.38 -19.30
CA GLY A 219 13.26 8.38 -20.04
C GLY A 219 14.71 8.52 -19.54
N GLY A 220 15.35 7.45 -19.06
CA GLY A 220 16.71 7.46 -18.50
C GLY A 220 16.81 7.88 -17.03
N VAL A 221 15.73 8.33 -16.41
CA VAL A 221 15.69 8.70 -14.99
C VAL A 221 15.35 7.47 -14.14
N LYS A 222 16.12 7.22 -13.07
CA LYS A 222 15.87 6.16 -12.08
C LYS A 222 14.66 6.55 -11.21
N VAL A 223 13.48 5.98 -11.49
CA VAL A 223 12.22 6.35 -10.81
C VAL A 223 11.93 5.45 -9.61
N LEU A 224 11.98 4.13 -9.79
CA LEU A 224 11.61 3.16 -8.78
C LEU A 224 12.63 2.04 -8.74
N SER A 225 13.20 1.77 -7.57
CA SER A 225 14.09 0.63 -7.37
C SER A 225 13.29 -0.67 -7.18
N ILE A 226 13.86 -1.79 -7.58
CA ILE A 226 13.22 -3.10 -7.34
C ILE A 226 13.12 -3.43 -5.86
N PRO A 227 14.14 -3.17 -5.00
CA PRO A 227 13.97 -3.34 -3.56
C PRO A 227 12.81 -2.52 -2.98
N LEU A 228 12.63 -1.27 -3.43
CA LEU A 228 11.53 -0.42 -2.99
C LEU A 228 10.18 -0.98 -3.45
N LEU A 229 10.10 -1.56 -4.66
CA LEU A 229 8.90 -2.24 -5.14
C LEU A 229 8.50 -3.42 -4.25
N VAL A 230 9.45 -4.23 -3.77
CA VAL A 230 9.17 -5.32 -2.82
C VAL A 230 8.58 -4.77 -1.52
N VAL A 231 9.13 -3.66 -1.01
CA VAL A 231 8.60 -3.00 0.19
C VAL A 231 7.20 -2.40 -0.04
N ILE A 232 6.93 -1.86 -1.24
CA ILE A 232 5.58 -1.39 -1.63
C ILE A 232 4.57 -2.54 -1.55
N ILE A 233 4.91 -3.71 -2.11
CA ILE A 233 4.05 -4.91 -2.08
C ILE A 233 3.82 -5.35 -0.63
N GLN A 234 4.87 -5.44 0.17
CA GLN A 234 4.80 -5.80 1.58
C GLN A 234 3.89 -4.85 2.36
N ASN A 235 4.14 -3.54 2.27
CA ASN A 235 3.43 -2.52 3.02
C ASN A 235 1.96 -2.46 2.59
N THR A 236 1.68 -2.63 1.30
CA THR A 236 0.31 -2.74 0.79
C THR A 236 -0.39 -3.96 1.38
N PHE A 237 0.24 -5.13 1.37
CA PHE A 237 -0.32 -6.36 1.92
C PHE A 237 -0.67 -6.25 3.41
N THR A 238 0.17 -5.58 4.20
CA THR A 238 -0.03 -5.45 5.65
C THR A 238 -1.02 -4.35 6.04
N THR A 239 -1.12 -3.27 5.26
CA THR A 239 -1.92 -2.10 5.62
C THR A 239 -3.34 -2.13 5.05
N VAL A 240 -3.54 -2.75 3.89
CA VAL A 240 -4.86 -2.86 3.24
C VAL A 240 -5.95 -3.41 4.16
N PRO A 241 -5.73 -4.44 5.00
CA PRO A 241 -6.75 -4.93 5.92
C PRO A 241 -7.26 -3.87 6.89
N THR A 242 -6.37 -3.06 7.44
CA THR A 242 -6.75 -1.97 8.37
C THR A 242 -7.55 -0.88 7.64
N LEU A 243 -7.09 -0.44 6.46
CA LEU A 243 -7.78 0.58 5.68
C LEU A 243 -9.12 0.10 5.14
N MET A 244 -9.25 -1.19 4.82
CA MET A 244 -10.50 -1.84 4.43
C MET A 244 -11.60 -1.70 5.49
N LEU A 245 -11.26 -1.75 6.79
CA LEU A 245 -12.26 -1.59 7.86
C LEU A 245 -12.89 -0.21 7.85
N PHE A 246 -12.13 0.85 7.53
CA PHE A 246 -12.69 2.20 7.40
C PHE A 246 -13.67 2.28 6.23
N PHE A 247 -13.32 1.69 5.08
CA PHE A 247 -14.23 1.62 3.94
C PHE A 247 -15.46 0.76 4.25
N LEU A 248 -15.30 -0.36 4.94
CA LEU A 248 -16.40 -1.24 5.31
C LEU A 248 -17.40 -0.52 6.25
N ALA A 249 -16.90 0.23 7.23
CA ALA A 249 -17.73 1.08 8.07
C ALA A 249 -18.45 2.18 7.27
N GLY A 250 -17.75 2.81 6.32
CA GLY A 250 -18.33 3.79 5.43
C GLY A 250 -19.44 3.22 4.53
N LEU A 251 -19.24 2.01 3.98
CA LEU A 251 -20.23 1.32 3.16
C LEU A 251 -21.54 1.03 3.90
N GLN A 252 -21.45 0.72 5.21
CA GLN A 252 -22.64 0.46 6.04
C GLN A 252 -23.48 1.70 6.29
N ASN A 253 -22.93 2.89 6.14
CA ASN A 253 -23.63 4.18 6.30
C ASN A 253 -24.32 4.66 5.02
N ILE A 254 -24.11 4.01 3.86
CA ILE A 254 -24.77 4.39 2.60
C ILE A 254 -26.22 3.91 2.65
N PRO A 255 -27.22 4.82 2.46
CA PRO A 255 -28.63 4.46 2.45
C PRO A 255 -28.96 3.44 1.34
N ARG A 256 -29.68 2.37 1.68
CA ARG A 256 -30.09 1.34 0.71
C ARG A 256 -30.93 1.87 -0.41
N ALA A 257 -31.76 2.90 -0.14
CA ALA A 257 -32.62 3.54 -1.13
C ALA A 257 -31.83 4.03 -2.36
N LEU A 258 -30.56 4.45 -2.21
CA LEU A 258 -29.71 4.85 -3.34
C LEU A 258 -29.38 3.69 -4.28
N TYR A 259 -29.16 2.50 -3.72
CA TYR A 259 -28.90 1.29 -4.51
C TYR A 259 -30.20 0.78 -5.17
N GLU A 260 -31.33 0.85 -4.47
CA GLU A 260 -32.65 0.47 -4.99
C GLU A 260 -33.06 1.39 -6.14
N ALA A 261 -32.85 2.71 -6.03
CA ALA A 261 -33.08 3.65 -7.13
C ALA A 261 -32.18 3.33 -8.35
N ALA A 262 -30.90 3.07 -8.11
CA ALA A 262 -29.99 2.66 -9.18
C ALA A 262 -30.38 1.32 -9.83
N ASP A 263 -31.02 0.40 -9.09
CA ASP A 263 -31.56 -0.85 -9.63
C ASP A 263 -32.76 -0.60 -10.55
N ILE A 264 -33.66 0.31 -10.16
CA ILE A 264 -34.81 0.73 -10.97
C ILE A 264 -34.34 1.38 -12.29
N ASP A 265 -33.26 2.17 -12.22
CA ASP A 265 -32.64 2.80 -13.38
C ASP A 265 -31.84 1.81 -14.26
N GLY A 266 -31.78 0.53 -13.91
CA GLY A 266 -31.07 -0.51 -14.67
C GLY A 266 -29.54 -0.40 -14.61
N ALA A 267 -29.00 0.22 -13.55
CA ALA A 267 -27.56 0.40 -13.41
C ALA A 267 -26.83 -0.92 -13.16
N THR A 268 -25.75 -1.17 -13.92
CA THR A 268 -24.88 -2.34 -13.74
C THR A 268 -24.12 -2.25 -12.41
N PRO A 269 -23.60 -3.38 -11.87
CA PRO A 269 -22.80 -3.37 -10.64
C PRO A 269 -21.61 -2.41 -10.67
N LEU A 270 -20.93 -2.29 -11.81
CA LEU A 270 -19.83 -1.34 -11.99
C LEU A 270 -20.31 0.12 -11.97
N GLN A 271 -21.46 0.40 -12.58
CA GLN A 271 -22.06 1.74 -12.53
C GLN A 271 -22.48 2.12 -11.12
N LYS A 272 -23.06 1.20 -10.33
CA LYS A 272 -23.36 1.43 -8.91
C LYS A 272 -22.09 1.70 -8.11
N LEU A 273 -21.03 0.92 -8.35
CA LEU A 273 -19.75 1.16 -7.69
C LEU A 273 -19.21 2.56 -7.99
N LEU A 274 -19.12 2.93 -9.27
CA LEU A 274 -18.47 4.18 -9.67
C LEU A 274 -19.33 5.44 -9.47
N ARG A 275 -20.67 5.32 -9.60
CA ARG A 275 -21.59 6.48 -9.57
C ARG A 275 -22.31 6.67 -8.23
N VAL A 276 -22.42 5.62 -7.42
CA VAL A 276 -23.06 5.69 -6.09
C VAL A 276 -22.03 5.46 -4.98
N THR A 277 -21.38 4.31 -4.96
CA THR A 277 -20.51 3.90 -3.84
C THR A 277 -19.29 4.81 -3.69
N VAL A 278 -18.50 5.00 -4.75
CA VAL A 278 -17.26 5.79 -4.70
C VAL A 278 -17.53 7.26 -4.34
N PRO A 279 -18.54 7.96 -4.92
CA PRO A 279 -18.85 9.33 -4.51
C PRO A 279 -19.32 9.45 -3.06
N MET A 280 -20.14 8.50 -2.57
CA MET A 280 -20.60 8.50 -1.17
C MET A 280 -19.48 8.23 -0.18
N LEU A 281 -18.44 7.52 -0.58
CA LEU A 281 -17.26 7.23 0.23
C LEU A 281 -16.17 8.31 0.18
N ARG A 282 -16.38 9.46 -0.49
CA ARG A 282 -15.39 10.55 -0.55
C ARG A 282 -14.82 10.95 0.80
N PRO A 283 -15.62 11.14 1.89
CA PRO A 283 -15.07 11.50 3.19
C PRO A 283 -14.15 10.42 3.78
N VAL A 284 -14.54 9.14 3.62
CA VAL A 284 -13.74 7.99 4.06
C VAL A 284 -12.47 7.88 3.22
N THR A 285 -12.56 8.06 1.91
CA THR A 285 -11.41 8.05 1.01
C THR A 285 -10.42 9.15 1.37
N PHE A 286 -10.91 10.36 1.66
CA PHE A 286 -10.06 11.45 2.15
C PHE A 286 -9.29 11.05 3.41
N TYR A 287 -9.98 10.48 4.41
CA TYR A 287 -9.35 10.01 5.64
C TYR A 287 -8.30 8.92 5.38
N VAL A 288 -8.66 7.89 4.60
CA VAL A 288 -7.78 6.77 4.25
C VAL A 288 -6.52 7.24 3.52
N VAL A 289 -6.67 8.12 2.54
CA VAL A 289 -5.53 8.68 1.80
C VAL A 289 -4.67 9.56 2.71
N THR A 290 -5.27 10.36 3.61
CA THR A 290 -4.52 11.18 4.58
C THR A 290 -3.66 10.32 5.50
N VAL A 291 -4.28 9.32 6.15
CA VAL A 291 -3.56 8.42 7.08
C VAL A 291 -2.52 7.60 6.32
N GLY A 292 -2.86 7.12 5.12
CA GLY A 292 -1.95 6.41 4.24
C GLY A 292 -0.71 7.23 3.86
N LEU A 293 -0.90 8.48 3.42
CA LEU A 293 0.20 9.39 3.08
C LEU A 293 1.12 9.67 4.28
N ILE A 294 0.54 9.96 5.45
CA ILE A 294 1.33 10.21 6.66
C ILE A 294 2.15 8.97 7.01
N GLY A 295 1.52 7.78 7.06
CA GLY A 295 2.21 6.54 7.42
C GLY A 295 3.29 6.13 6.42
N THR A 296 3.02 6.26 5.12
CA THR A 296 4.00 5.90 4.07
C THR A 296 5.19 6.86 4.01
N MET A 297 4.98 8.17 4.21
CA MET A 297 6.08 9.15 4.28
C MET A 297 7.00 8.93 5.49
N GLN A 298 6.49 8.33 6.55
CA GLN A 298 7.22 8.00 7.78
C GLN A 298 7.76 6.57 7.78
N MET A 299 7.76 5.87 6.64
CA MET A 299 8.26 4.50 6.54
C MET A 299 9.72 4.40 6.99
N PHE A 300 9.94 3.58 8.02
CA PHE A 300 11.25 3.37 8.65
C PHE A 300 11.56 1.89 8.88
N ASP A 301 10.64 1.14 9.49
CA ASP A 301 10.86 -0.21 10.01
C ASP A 301 11.39 -1.18 8.95
N GLN A 302 10.75 -1.19 7.77
CA GLN A 302 11.11 -2.09 6.68
C GLN A 302 12.52 -1.82 6.18
N VAL A 303 12.89 -0.55 6.01
CA VAL A 303 14.23 -0.15 5.55
C VAL A 303 15.28 -0.51 6.59
N ALA A 304 14.99 -0.27 7.88
CA ALA A 304 15.89 -0.58 8.97
C ALA A 304 16.16 -2.10 9.10
N VAL A 305 15.11 -2.92 8.90
CA VAL A 305 15.22 -4.39 8.98
C VAL A 305 15.96 -4.98 7.77
N ILE A 306 15.69 -4.47 6.56
CA ILE A 306 16.39 -4.90 5.35
C ILE A 306 17.89 -4.54 5.44
N GLY A 307 18.20 -3.36 5.97
CA GLY A 307 19.56 -2.92 6.28
C GLY A 307 20.53 -3.10 5.10
N SER A 308 21.60 -3.88 5.32
CA SER A 308 22.65 -4.13 4.31
C SER A 308 22.27 -5.17 3.25
N ALA A 309 21.09 -5.81 3.33
CA ALA A 309 20.66 -6.78 2.32
C ALA A 309 20.36 -6.14 0.95
N ALA A 310 20.14 -4.82 0.92
CA ALA A 310 19.99 -4.04 -0.31
C ALA A 310 20.93 -2.81 -0.31
N PRO A 311 21.35 -2.32 -1.48
CA PRO A 311 22.13 -1.10 -1.58
C PRO A 311 21.36 0.08 -0.98
N ARG A 312 22.05 0.88 -0.15
CA ARG A 312 21.44 1.98 0.62
C ARG A 312 20.61 2.93 -0.25
N GLU A 313 21.12 3.30 -1.41
CA GLU A 313 20.45 4.24 -2.32
C GLU A 313 19.08 3.73 -2.83
N THR A 314 18.91 2.41 -2.90
CA THR A 314 17.69 1.79 -3.44
C THR A 314 16.51 1.85 -2.48
N LEU A 315 16.77 1.96 -1.17
CA LEU A 315 15.76 1.88 -0.11
C LEU A 315 15.71 3.06 0.84
N ILE A 316 16.76 3.90 0.86
CA ILE A 316 16.82 5.02 1.81
C ILE A 316 15.55 5.87 1.73
N THR A 317 14.91 6.10 2.90
CA THR A 317 13.75 6.98 3.07
C THR A 317 14.09 8.16 3.97
N LEU A 318 13.27 9.20 3.98
CA LEU A 318 13.49 10.37 4.82
C LEU A 318 13.52 10.02 6.31
N ALA A 319 12.61 9.15 6.77
CA ALA A 319 12.61 8.72 8.17
C ALA A 319 13.87 7.91 8.52
N TYR A 320 14.33 7.03 7.61
CA TYR A 320 15.58 6.28 7.80
C TYR A 320 16.82 7.18 7.72
N TYR A 321 16.82 8.21 6.86
CA TYR A 321 17.86 9.22 6.81
C TYR A 321 17.99 9.98 8.15
N VAL A 322 16.87 10.41 8.72
CA VAL A 322 16.83 11.05 10.05
C VAL A 322 17.43 10.12 11.10
N TYR A 323 17.02 8.87 11.13
CA TYR A 323 17.51 7.87 12.09
C TYR A 323 19.01 7.64 11.97
N THR A 324 19.53 7.44 10.75
CA THR A 324 20.96 7.18 10.55
C THR A 324 21.84 8.37 10.94
N ASN A 325 21.39 9.59 10.69
CA ASN A 325 22.09 10.80 11.09
C ASN A 325 21.96 11.10 12.59
N THR A 326 21.00 10.52 13.29
CA THR A 326 20.86 10.67 14.75
C THR A 326 21.67 9.62 15.52
N PHE A 327 21.67 8.34 15.07
CA PHE A 327 22.11 7.21 15.91
C PHE A 327 23.27 6.41 15.32
N GLN A 328 23.54 6.45 14.01
CA GLN A 328 24.52 5.57 13.39
C GLN A 328 25.82 6.25 12.93
N ALA A 329 25.87 7.55 12.82
CA ALA A 329 27.00 8.26 12.19
C ALA A 329 28.13 8.66 13.17
N GLY A 330 28.22 8.08 14.36
CA GLY A 330 29.28 8.38 15.32
C GLY A 330 29.19 9.82 15.88
N ALA A 331 30.05 10.73 15.45
CA ALA A 331 29.93 12.18 15.73
C ALA A 331 28.92 12.83 14.78
N ALA A 332 27.73 12.24 14.63
CA ALA A 332 26.77 12.68 13.64
C ALA A 332 26.25 14.09 13.94
N PRO A 333 26.09 14.91 12.93
CA PRO A 333 25.46 16.21 13.07
C PRO A 333 23.95 16.00 13.31
N VAL A 334 23.56 15.85 14.59
CA VAL A 334 22.14 15.71 15.02
C VAL A 334 21.31 16.88 14.52
N ASN A 335 21.92 18.04 14.34
CA ASN A 335 21.30 19.20 13.73
C ASN A 335 20.81 18.94 12.29
N MET A 336 21.56 18.16 11.47
CA MET A 336 21.11 17.75 10.13
C MET A 336 19.91 16.79 10.22
N ALA A 337 19.92 15.86 11.18
CA ALA A 337 18.78 14.99 11.42
C ALA A 337 17.52 15.78 11.83
N CYS A 338 17.68 16.77 12.73
CA CYS A 338 16.61 17.68 13.12
C CYS A 338 16.10 18.51 11.93
N ALA A 339 16.98 19.06 11.11
CA ALA A 339 16.60 19.82 9.91
C ALA A 339 15.84 18.93 8.91
N ALA A 340 16.33 17.71 8.66
CA ALA A 340 15.67 16.74 7.79
C ALA A 340 14.28 16.33 8.32
N ALA A 341 14.13 16.16 9.65
CA ALA A 341 12.84 15.85 10.27
C ALA A 341 11.83 17.00 10.12
N ILE A 342 12.27 18.25 10.25
CA ILE A 342 11.41 19.42 10.01
C ILE A 342 11.00 19.50 8.54
N ILE A 343 11.93 19.27 7.60
CA ILE A 343 11.61 19.23 6.17
C ILE A 343 10.59 18.14 5.89
N LEU A 344 10.75 16.93 6.44
CA LEU A 344 9.80 15.84 6.32
C LEU A 344 8.40 16.24 6.83
N ALA A 345 8.33 16.88 8.00
CA ALA A 345 7.06 17.35 8.56
C ALA A 345 6.38 18.39 7.66
N LEU A 346 7.15 19.32 7.09
CA LEU A 346 6.63 20.33 6.15
C LEU A 346 6.14 19.70 4.84
N ILE A 347 6.84 18.70 4.30
CA ILE A 347 6.43 17.97 3.10
C ILE A 347 5.11 17.24 3.36
N ILE A 348 4.99 16.50 4.48
CA ILE A 348 3.75 15.81 4.85
C ILE A 348 2.61 16.81 4.97
N LEU A 349 2.82 17.94 5.66
CA LEU A 349 1.84 19.00 5.81
C LEU A 349 1.38 19.54 4.44
N ALA A 350 2.33 19.84 3.56
CA ALA A 350 2.04 20.34 2.22
C ALA A 350 1.23 19.31 1.40
N MET A 351 1.58 18.02 1.47
CA MET A 351 0.86 16.95 0.79
C MET A 351 -0.57 16.82 1.30
N VAL A 352 -0.80 16.88 2.61
CA VAL A 352 -2.15 16.83 3.21
C VAL A 352 -2.97 18.05 2.84
N PHE A 353 -2.39 19.26 2.82
CA PHE A 353 -3.10 20.46 2.35
C PHE A 353 -3.45 20.37 0.86
N LEU A 354 -2.54 19.89 0.03
CA LEU A 354 -2.79 19.70 -1.40
C LEU A 354 -3.91 18.69 -1.63
N GLN A 355 -3.88 17.55 -0.93
CA GLN A 355 -4.91 16.53 -0.96
C GLN A 355 -6.29 17.09 -0.58
N ARG A 356 -6.38 17.91 0.47
CA ARG A 356 -7.63 18.54 0.91
C ARG A 356 -8.31 19.31 -0.23
N ARG A 357 -7.53 20.00 -1.06
CA ARG A 357 -8.06 20.76 -2.20
C ARG A 357 -8.75 19.88 -3.26
N PHE A 358 -8.34 18.61 -3.39
CA PHE A 358 -8.95 17.69 -4.36
C PHE A 358 -10.19 16.96 -3.83
N PHE A 359 -10.26 16.74 -2.51
CA PHE A 359 -11.34 15.94 -1.91
C PHE A 359 -12.47 16.78 -1.30
N VAL A 360 -12.17 17.97 -0.79
CA VAL A 360 -13.19 18.89 -0.29
C VAL A 360 -13.69 19.69 -1.47
N ALA A 361 -14.89 19.35 -1.97
CA ALA A 361 -15.59 20.21 -2.92
C ALA A 361 -15.77 21.59 -2.27
N PRO A 362 -15.63 22.70 -3.01
CA PRO A 362 -16.05 23.99 -2.49
C PRO A 362 -17.51 23.85 -2.06
N GLU A 363 -17.78 24.11 -0.77
CA GLU A 363 -19.15 24.25 -0.30
C GLU A 363 -19.80 25.25 -1.22
N ALA A 364 -20.77 24.82 -2.02
CA ALA A 364 -21.63 25.73 -2.75
C ALA A 364 -22.27 26.61 -1.67
N ASN A 365 -21.86 27.88 -1.65
CA ASN A 365 -22.49 28.89 -0.83
C ASN A 365 -23.98 28.85 -1.13
N SER A 366 -24.73 28.19 -0.26
CA SER A 366 -26.19 28.23 -0.20
C SER A 366 -26.61 29.26 0.81
#